data_c9bd8401d56082ec413a8372c362dead
#
_entry.id   c9bd8401d56082ec413a8372c362dead
#
_cell.length_a   1.000
_cell.length_b   1.000
_cell.length_c   1.000
_cell.angle_alpha   90.00
_cell.angle_beta   90.00
_cell.angle_gamma   90.00
#
_symmetry.space_group_name_H-M   'P 1'
#
loop_
_entity.id
_entity.type
_entity.pdbx_description
1 polymer ?
#
loop_
_entity_poly.entity_id
_entity_poly.type
_entity_poly.pdbx_seq_one_letter_code
_entity_poly.pdbx_strand_id
1 'polypeptide(L)'
;MTKFLDTDETVVVNRIIDGDTIEAENRNESIRLLGINTPERGEFLYGEAKQFLEDRILNKTVNLKFGKDRYDKYDRTLAYVFLDNKNINQELIENGFANYYFPAGRDSYYEDFLTAWKICIDKNVNLCEKSGDVCAECIEIKSSSTIINACSFSCSINGWKIKAEGRNYTEFSNVLKSQEEASFNLELTPTGDTIFLRDDEGKLVFWEKY
;
A
#
# COMPACT_ATOMS: atom_id res chain seq x y z
N MET A 1 -7.73 -7.19 -31.39
CA MET A 1 -9.08 -7.12 -30.80
C MET A 1 -8.92 -6.47 -29.43
N THR A 2 -9.29 -5.20 -29.28
CA THR A 2 -9.31 -4.50 -28.00
C THR A 2 -10.43 -5.12 -27.16
N LYS A 3 -10.07 -5.87 -26.12
CA LYS A 3 -11.03 -6.41 -25.18
C LYS A 3 -11.65 -5.20 -24.45
N PHE A 4 -12.89 -4.87 -24.72
CA PHE A 4 -13.62 -3.85 -23.97
C PHE A 4 -13.67 -4.31 -22.51
N LEU A 5 -13.23 -3.45 -21.61
CA LEU A 5 -13.35 -3.70 -20.18
C LEU A 5 -14.85 -3.69 -19.82
N ASP A 6 -15.32 -4.76 -19.21
CA ASP A 6 -16.67 -4.81 -18.63
C ASP A 6 -16.67 -4.03 -17.31
N THR A 7 -17.19 -2.79 -17.36
CA THR A 7 -17.25 -1.86 -16.21
C THR A 7 -18.69 -1.60 -15.81
N ASP A 8 -18.89 -1.32 -14.52
CA ASP A 8 -20.24 -1.23 -13.94
C ASP A 8 -20.83 0.20 -14.04
N GLU A 9 -19.97 1.23 -14.01
CA GLU A 9 -20.40 2.62 -13.99
C GLU A 9 -19.34 3.55 -14.59
N THR A 10 -19.76 4.67 -15.16
CA THR A 10 -18.87 5.72 -15.66
C THR A 10 -19.17 7.02 -14.91
N VAL A 11 -18.12 7.69 -14.39
CA VAL A 11 -18.26 8.90 -13.58
C VAL A 11 -17.21 9.94 -13.96
N VAL A 12 -17.46 11.21 -13.65
CA VAL A 12 -16.46 12.30 -13.74
C VAL A 12 -15.92 12.56 -12.34
N VAL A 13 -14.61 12.45 -12.16
CA VAL A 13 -13.94 12.71 -10.89
C VAL A 13 -13.84 14.22 -10.69
N ASN A 14 -14.43 14.75 -9.62
CA ASN A 14 -14.43 16.19 -9.32
C ASN A 14 -13.55 16.58 -8.13
N ARG A 15 -13.12 15.59 -7.31
CA ARG A 15 -12.23 15.84 -6.16
C ARG A 15 -11.43 14.60 -5.79
N ILE A 16 -10.18 14.82 -5.38
CA ILE A 16 -9.34 13.81 -4.74
C ILE A 16 -9.28 14.13 -3.24
N ILE A 17 -9.73 13.20 -2.40
CA ILE A 17 -9.69 13.35 -0.94
C ILE A 17 -8.29 13.04 -0.43
N ASP A 18 -7.78 11.85 -0.78
CA ASP A 18 -6.43 11.36 -0.49
C ASP A 18 -5.94 10.41 -1.60
N GLY A 19 -4.85 9.70 -1.37
CA GLY A 19 -4.23 8.83 -2.40
C GLY A 19 -5.09 7.64 -2.84
N ASP A 20 -6.15 7.30 -2.12
CA ASP A 20 -6.99 6.14 -2.42
C ASP A 20 -8.50 6.40 -2.31
N THR A 21 -8.91 7.67 -2.17
CA THR A 21 -10.32 8.05 -2.01
C THR A 21 -10.64 9.28 -2.86
N ILE A 22 -11.69 9.18 -3.66
CA ILE A 22 -12.12 10.24 -4.60
C ILE A 22 -13.60 10.56 -4.43
N GLU A 23 -14.00 11.73 -4.94
CA GLU A 23 -15.41 12.11 -5.14
C GLU A 23 -15.68 12.26 -6.64
N ALA A 24 -16.92 12.01 -7.03
CA ALA A 24 -17.36 12.12 -8.42
C ALA A 24 -18.66 12.94 -8.52
N GLU A 25 -18.88 13.54 -9.68
CA GLU A 25 -20.07 14.32 -9.96
C GLU A 25 -21.34 13.49 -9.79
N ASN A 26 -22.41 14.16 -9.32
CA ASN A 26 -23.73 13.58 -9.10
C ASN A 26 -23.76 12.37 -8.15
N ARG A 27 -22.77 12.26 -7.25
CA ARG A 27 -22.72 11.26 -6.18
C ARG A 27 -22.63 11.93 -4.82
N ASN A 28 -23.28 11.34 -3.82
CA ASN A 28 -23.21 11.82 -2.44
C ASN A 28 -22.12 11.09 -1.65
N GLU A 29 -21.86 9.83 -1.99
CA GLU A 29 -20.83 9.01 -1.37
C GLU A 29 -19.49 9.11 -2.11
N SER A 30 -18.40 9.08 -1.36
CA SER A 30 -17.05 8.96 -1.92
C SER A 30 -16.78 7.54 -2.43
N ILE A 31 -15.75 7.43 -3.27
CA ILE A 31 -15.30 6.16 -3.86
C ILE A 31 -13.93 5.82 -3.27
N ARG A 32 -13.83 4.69 -2.59
CA ARG A 32 -12.58 4.11 -2.06
C ARG A 32 -12.02 3.13 -3.10
N LEU A 33 -10.80 3.37 -3.53
CA LEU A 33 -10.09 2.51 -4.46
C LEU A 33 -9.76 1.17 -3.81
N LEU A 34 -10.21 0.07 -4.41
CA LEU A 34 -10.04 -1.29 -3.91
C LEU A 34 -8.61 -1.82 -4.10
N GLY A 35 -8.25 -2.77 -3.26
CA GLY A 35 -7.01 -3.54 -3.39
C GLY A 35 -5.74 -2.77 -3.04
N ILE A 36 -5.84 -1.51 -2.60
CA ILE A 36 -4.70 -0.66 -2.27
C ILE A 36 -4.85 0.03 -0.92
N ASN A 37 -3.71 0.38 -0.34
CA ASN A 37 -3.62 1.26 0.82
C ASN A 37 -2.49 2.27 0.59
N THR A 38 -2.81 3.55 0.61
CA THR A 38 -1.85 4.65 0.47
C THR A 38 -1.41 5.17 1.84
N PRO A 39 -0.30 5.92 1.92
CA PRO A 39 0.11 6.57 3.15
C PRO A 39 -0.98 7.48 3.72
N GLU A 40 -1.15 7.44 5.04
CA GLU A 40 -2.09 8.29 5.77
C GLU A 40 -1.50 9.70 5.98
N ARG A 41 -2.36 10.65 6.35
CA ARG A 41 -1.95 12.04 6.61
C ARG A 41 -0.84 12.09 7.66
N GLY A 42 0.29 12.69 7.29
CA GLY A 42 1.51 12.80 8.12
C GLY A 42 2.48 11.64 7.92
N GLU A 43 2.15 10.62 7.14
CA GLU A 43 3.09 9.59 6.70
C GLU A 43 3.89 10.04 5.48
N PHE A 44 5.04 9.42 5.28
CA PHE A 44 5.90 9.58 4.10
C PHE A 44 5.10 9.30 2.81
N LEU A 45 5.23 10.18 1.81
CA LEU A 45 4.55 10.12 0.50
C LEU A 45 3.02 10.33 0.51
N TYR A 46 2.40 10.79 1.61
CA TYR A 46 0.96 11.09 1.61
C TYR A 46 0.57 12.12 0.53
N GLY A 47 1.32 13.23 0.47
CA GLY A 47 1.05 14.32 -0.47
C GLY A 47 1.28 13.91 -1.92
N GLU A 48 2.36 13.17 -2.16
CA GLU A 48 2.77 12.69 -3.47
C GLU A 48 1.79 11.66 -4.04
N ALA A 49 1.29 10.74 -3.21
CA ALA A 49 0.26 9.77 -3.60
C ALA A 49 -1.04 10.48 -4.02
N LYS A 50 -1.48 11.48 -3.24
CA LYS A 50 -2.63 12.32 -3.58
C LYS A 50 -2.40 13.09 -4.88
N GLN A 51 -1.25 13.75 -5.03
CA GLN A 51 -0.90 14.52 -6.22
C GLN A 51 -0.85 13.64 -7.47
N PHE A 52 -0.28 12.43 -7.36
CA PHE A 52 -0.28 11.47 -8.47
C PHE A 52 -1.70 11.16 -8.94
N LEU A 53 -2.62 10.92 -8.00
CA LEU A 53 -4.02 10.61 -8.33
C LEU A 53 -4.71 11.84 -8.94
N GLU A 54 -4.45 13.06 -8.45
CA GLU A 54 -4.93 14.32 -9.03
C GLU A 54 -4.48 14.47 -10.50
N ASP A 55 -3.20 14.32 -10.79
CA ASP A 55 -2.64 14.45 -12.12
C ASP A 55 -3.21 13.41 -13.10
N ARG A 56 -3.53 12.22 -12.58
CA ARG A 56 -4.02 11.12 -13.39
C ARG A 56 -5.50 11.24 -13.75
N ILE A 57 -6.37 11.57 -12.78
CA ILE A 57 -7.82 11.39 -12.97
C ILE A 57 -8.70 12.59 -12.59
N LEU A 58 -8.18 13.65 -11.98
CA LEU A 58 -8.98 14.82 -11.62
C LEU A 58 -9.59 15.46 -12.89
N ASN A 59 -10.89 15.77 -12.84
CA ASN A 59 -11.71 16.29 -13.93
C ASN A 59 -11.77 15.38 -15.18
N LYS A 60 -11.48 14.09 -15.01
CA LYS A 60 -11.59 13.10 -16.10
C LYS A 60 -12.75 12.16 -15.89
N THR A 61 -13.25 11.63 -17.01
CA THR A 61 -14.22 10.55 -17.03
C THR A 61 -13.50 9.22 -16.81
N VAL A 62 -13.86 8.49 -15.77
CA VAL A 62 -13.30 7.19 -15.43
C VAL A 62 -14.39 6.13 -15.40
N ASN A 63 -14.00 4.88 -15.56
CA ASN A 63 -14.87 3.72 -15.44
C ASN A 63 -14.62 3.02 -14.10
N LEU A 64 -15.70 2.63 -13.44
CA LEU A 64 -15.66 1.91 -12.16
C LEU A 64 -15.98 0.43 -12.37
N LYS A 65 -15.23 -0.44 -11.72
CA LYS A 65 -15.54 -1.85 -11.55
C LYS A 65 -15.71 -2.12 -10.06
N PHE A 66 -16.92 -2.50 -9.64
CA PHE A 66 -17.20 -2.71 -8.24
C PHE A 66 -16.59 -4.01 -7.72
N GLY A 67 -16.26 -4.03 -6.43
CA GLY A 67 -15.88 -5.24 -5.72
C GLY A 67 -17.09 -6.12 -5.40
N LYS A 68 -16.82 -7.24 -4.72
CA LYS A 68 -17.87 -8.12 -4.21
C LYS A 68 -18.82 -7.38 -3.27
N ASP A 69 -18.25 -6.61 -2.34
CA ASP A 69 -18.99 -5.68 -1.48
C ASP A 69 -18.98 -4.31 -2.14
N ARG A 70 -20.16 -3.72 -2.32
CA ARG A 70 -20.29 -2.43 -2.99
C ARG A 70 -19.92 -1.25 -2.09
N TYR A 71 -20.14 -1.39 -0.79
CA TYR A 71 -19.92 -0.33 0.20
C TYR A 71 -19.09 -0.85 1.37
N ASP A 72 -18.34 0.03 1.97
CA ASP A 72 -17.67 -0.27 3.24
C ASP A 72 -18.53 0.20 4.44
N LYS A 73 -18.02 -0.01 5.64
CA LYS A 73 -18.68 0.39 6.90
C LYS A 73 -18.83 1.91 7.09
N TYR A 74 -18.26 2.72 6.21
CA TYR A 74 -18.35 4.18 6.19
C TYR A 74 -19.22 4.69 5.03
N ASP A 75 -19.98 3.82 4.39
CA ASP A 75 -20.82 4.09 3.22
C ASP A 75 -20.07 4.61 1.99
N ARG A 76 -18.75 4.32 1.87
CA ARG A 76 -18.01 4.63 0.67
C ARG A 76 -18.20 3.53 -0.38
N THR A 77 -18.38 3.91 -1.63
CA THR A 77 -18.39 2.95 -2.75
C THR A 77 -17.00 2.33 -2.91
N LEU A 78 -16.94 1.00 -3.02
CA LEU A 78 -15.69 0.24 -3.22
C LEU A 78 -15.52 -0.11 -4.70
N ALA A 79 -14.47 0.41 -5.36
CA ALA A 79 -14.26 0.21 -6.79
C ALA A 79 -12.79 0.13 -7.22
N TYR A 80 -12.55 -0.61 -8.29
CA TYR A 80 -11.40 -0.44 -9.16
C TYR A 80 -11.71 0.67 -10.16
N VAL A 81 -10.76 1.59 -10.35
CA VAL A 81 -10.91 2.78 -11.20
C VAL A 81 -10.08 2.60 -12.46
N PHE A 82 -10.69 2.81 -13.61
CA PHE A 82 -10.04 2.66 -14.91
C PHE A 82 -10.09 3.96 -15.72
N LEU A 83 -8.97 4.37 -16.26
CA LEU A 83 -8.86 5.42 -17.27
C LEU A 83 -8.21 4.83 -18.51
N ASP A 84 -8.87 4.95 -19.68
CA ASP A 84 -8.37 4.44 -20.96
C ASP A 84 -7.97 2.94 -20.88
N ASN A 85 -8.80 2.12 -20.21
CA ASN A 85 -8.58 0.69 -19.94
C ASN A 85 -7.38 0.37 -19.04
N LYS A 86 -6.75 1.35 -18.41
CA LYS A 86 -5.68 1.16 -17.44
C LYS A 86 -6.24 1.20 -16.02
N ASN A 87 -5.86 0.26 -15.20
CA ASN A 87 -6.24 0.21 -13.79
C ASN A 87 -5.39 1.22 -12.99
N ILE A 88 -6.02 2.29 -12.52
CA ILE A 88 -5.37 3.37 -11.76
C ILE A 88 -4.90 2.87 -10.40
N ASN A 89 -5.64 1.95 -9.77
CA ASN A 89 -5.25 1.34 -8.49
C ASN A 89 -3.91 0.60 -8.65
N GLN A 90 -3.75 -0.14 -9.76
CA GLN A 90 -2.50 -0.82 -10.10
C GLN A 90 -1.36 0.17 -10.40
N GLU A 91 -1.63 1.25 -11.15
CA GLU A 91 -0.62 2.29 -11.44
C GLU A 91 -0.07 2.94 -10.16
N LEU A 92 -0.91 3.14 -9.13
CA LEU A 92 -0.46 3.64 -7.82
C LEU A 92 0.56 2.70 -7.17
N ILE A 93 0.35 1.39 -7.24
CA ILE A 93 1.30 0.39 -6.73
C ILE A 93 2.58 0.39 -7.55
N GLU A 94 2.50 0.33 -8.89
CA GLU A 94 3.66 0.28 -9.78
C GLU A 94 4.60 1.49 -9.64
N ASN A 95 4.04 2.63 -9.20
CA ASN A 95 4.79 3.86 -8.96
C ASN A 95 5.13 4.07 -7.47
N GLY A 96 4.85 3.09 -6.61
CA GLY A 96 5.20 3.12 -5.19
C GLY A 96 4.43 4.14 -4.36
N PHE A 97 3.22 4.51 -4.75
CA PHE A 97 2.33 5.39 -3.99
C PHE A 97 1.31 4.62 -3.14
N ALA A 98 1.22 3.31 -3.34
CA ALA A 98 0.37 2.42 -2.55
C ALA A 98 1.01 1.07 -2.32
N ASN A 99 0.72 0.45 -1.18
CA ASN A 99 0.85 -1.00 -1.00
C ASN A 99 -0.42 -1.68 -1.53
N TYR A 100 -0.33 -2.95 -1.96
CA TYR A 100 -1.56 -3.73 -2.17
C TYR A 100 -2.20 -4.08 -0.81
N TYR A 101 -3.56 -4.21 -0.81
CA TYR A 101 -4.33 -4.43 0.41
C TYR A 101 -5.66 -5.13 0.10
N PHE A 102 -5.82 -6.37 0.59
CA PHE A 102 -6.99 -7.21 0.32
C PHE A 102 -7.64 -7.72 1.61
N PRO A 103 -8.24 -6.84 2.43
CA PRO A 103 -8.77 -7.20 3.76
C PRO A 103 -9.95 -8.18 3.73
N ALA A 104 -10.70 -8.22 2.62
CA ALA A 104 -11.80 -9.15 2.40
C ALA A 104 -11.38 -10.47 1.72
N GLY A 105 -10.06 -10.69 1.58
CA GLY A 105 -9.48 -11.81 0.85
C GLY A 105 -9.14 -11.47 -0.60
N ARG A 106 -8.37 -12.37 -1.21
CA ARG A 106 -7.85 -12.21 -2.58
C ARG A 106 -8.98 -12.32 -3.60
N ASP A 107 -9.00 -11.41 -4.56
CA ASP A 107 -9.89 -11.43 -5.71
C ASP A 107 -9.12 -11.59 -7.03
N SER A 108 -9.79 -11.36 -8.17
CA SER A 108 -9.21 -11.52 -9.50
C SER A 108 -8.06 -10.55 -9.83
N TYR A 109 -7.90 -9.45 -9.09
CA TYR A 109 -6.84 -8.45 -9.29
C TYR A 109 -5.61 -8.67 -8.41
N TYR A 110 -5.68 -9.60 -7.46
CA TYR A 110 -4.59 -9.82 -6.50
C TYR A 110 -3.23 -10.11 -7.16
N GLU A 111 -3.20 -11.02 -8.14
CA GLU A 111 -1.93 -11.39 -8.82
C GLU A 111 -1.38 -10.25 -9.68
N ASP A 112 -2.24 -9.45 -10.30
CA ASP A 112 -1.84 -8.26 -11.06
C ASP A 112 -1.23 -7.22 -10.11
N PHE A 113 -1.79 -7.01 -8.92
CA PHE A 113 -1.29 -6.06 -7.92
C PHE A 113 0.01 -6.54 -7.27
N LEU A 114 0.15 -7.84 -7.01
CA LEU A 114 1.41 -8.41 -6.57
C LEU A 114 2.51 -8.25 -7.64
N THR A 115 2.15 -8.38 -8.91
CA THR A 115 3.07 -8.12 -10.03
C THR A 115 3.45 -6.65 -10.09
N ALA A 116 2.48 -5.73 -9.94
CA ALA A 116 2.71 -4.28 -9.86
C ALA A 116 3.68 -3.92 -8.72
N TRP A 117 3.52 -4.56 -7.55
CA TRP A 117 4.44 -4.38 -6.42
C TRP A 117 5.87 -4.83 -6.75
N LYS A 118 6.04 -5.98 -7.41
CA LYS A 118 7.36 -6.45 -7.85
C LYS A 118 8.00 -5.49 -8.84
N ILE A 119 7.22 -4.95 -9.78
CA ILE A 119 7.68 -3.91 -10.71
C ILE A 119 8.16 -2.66 -9.95
N CYS A 120 7.42 -2.23 -8.92
CA CYS A 120 7.83 -1.12 -8.07
C CYS A 120 9.16 -1.40 -7.36
N ILE A 121 9.33 -2.59 -6.80
CA ILE A 121 10.59 -3.04 -6.16
C ILE A 121 11.75 -2.98 -7.16
N ASP A 122 11.55 -3.46 -8.39
CA ASP A 122 12.58 -3.45 -9.44
C ASP A 122 12.93 -2.01 -9.88
N LYS A 123 11.95 -1.11 -9.91
CA LYS A 123 12.16 0.33 -10.17
C LYS A 123 12.88 1.04 -9.03
N ASN A 124 12.80 0.53 -7.80
CA ASN A 124 13.37 1.11 -6.59
C ASN A 124 12.94 2.56 -6.35
N VAL A 125 11.62 2.81 -6.34
CA VAL A 125 11.04 4.16 -6.24
C VAL A 125 10.03 4.27 -5.10
N ASN A 126 9.95 5.43 -4.48
CA ASN A 126 8.92 5.78 -3.50
C ASN A 126 8.82 4.74 -2.36
N LEU A 127 7.62 4.17 -2.10
CA LEU A 127 7.44 3.12 -1.09
C LEU A 127 8.26 1.84 -1.33
N CYS A 128 8.80 1.65 -2.52
CA CYS A 128 9.64 0.51 -2.89
C CYS A 128 11.15 0.84 -2.86
N GLU A 129 11.50 2.11 -2.57
CA GLU A 129 12.92 2.50 -2.47
C GLU A 129 13.56 1.79 -1.27
N LYS A 130 14.64 1.07 -1.56
CA LYS A 130 15.38 0.32 -0.54
C LYS A 130 16.07 1.25 0.44
N SER A 131 16.06 0.88 1.71
CA SER A 131 16.85 1.55 2.74
C SER A 131 18.34 1.47 2.40
N GLY A 132 19.02 2.60 2.61
CA GLY A 132 20.48 2.67 2.55
C GLY A 132 21.16 2.46 3.91
N ASP A 133 20.38 2.21 4.96
CA ASP A 133 20.91 1.93 6.30
C ASP A 133 21.64 0.58 6.32
N VAL A 134 22.85 0.56 6.86
CA VAL A 134 23.67 -0.66 6.95
C VAL A 134 22.98 -1.78 7.75
N CYS A 135 22.12 -1.45 8.69
CA CYS A 135 21.34 -2.40 9.47
C CYS A 135 20.22 -3.07 8.65
N ALA A 136 19.76 -2.43 7.59
CA ALA A 136 18.72 -2.98 6.71
C ALA A 136 19.13 -4.28 6.01
N GLU A 137 20.43 -4.53 5.87
CA GLU A 137 20.94 -5.75 5.25
C GLU A 137 20.85 -6.99 6.14
N CYS A 138 20.65 -6.80 7.46
CA CYS A 138 20.73 -7.89 8.43
C CYS A 138 19.71 -7.81 9.58
N ILE A 139 18.73 -6.91 9.50
CA ILE A 139 17.51 -7.03 10.30
C ILE A 139 16.55 -7.96 9.59
N GLU A 140 16.15 -9.03 10.25
CA GLU A 140 15.35 -10.13 9.67
C GLU A 140 14.10 -10.40 10.50
N ILE A 141 13.05 -10.90 9.86
CA ILE A 141 11.90 -11.48 10.57
C ILE A 141 12.31 -12.84 11.13
N LYS A 142 12.15 -13.01 12.44
CA LYS A 142 12.33 -14.29 13.13
C LYS A 142 11.02 -15.06 13.30
N SER A 143 9.93 -14.33 13.50
CA SER A 143 8.58 -14.90 13.65
C SER A 143 7.52 -13.85 13.27
N SER A 144 6.24 -14.23 13.30
CA SER A 144 5.10 -13.32 13.06
C SER A 144 4.99 -12.16 14.06
N SER A 145 5.84 -12.11 15.09
CA SER A 145 5.81 -11.07 16.13
C SER A 145 7.20 -10.61 16.58
N THR A 146 8.27 -11.00 15.89
CA THR A 146 9.65 -10.73 16.35
C THR A 146 10.58 -10.51 15.16
N ILE A 147 11.39 -9.45 15.22
CA ILE A 147 12.55 -9.23 14.37
C ILE A 147 13.83 -9.50 15.16
N ILE A 148 14.91 -9.81 14.47
CA ILE A 148 16.24 -10.05 15.05
C ILE A 148 17.30 -9.22 14.34
N ASN A 149 18.27 -8.72 15.07
CA ASN A 149 19.51 -8.18 14.53
C ASN A 149 20.51 -9.32 14.25
N ALA A 150 20.58 -9.79 13.01
CA ALA A 150 21.55 -10.80 12.57
C ALA A 150 22.93 -10.19 12.22
N CYS A 151 23.11 -8.85 12.30
CA CYS A 151 24.40 -8.21 12.11
C CYS A 151 25.40 -8.62 13.21
N SER A 152 26.68 -8.48 12.93
CA SER A 152 27.76 -8.65 13.92
C SER A 152 27.97 -7.43 14.82
N PHE A 153 27.21 -6.36 14.61
CA PHE A 153 27.29 -5.08 15.33
C PHE A 153 25.90 -4.64 15.82
N SER A 154 25.87 -3.61 16.67
CA SER A 154 24.62 -3.06 17.19
C SER A 154 23.93 -2.18 16.15
N CYS A 155 22.62 -2.34 16.01
CA CYS A 155 21.76 -1.61 15.08
C CYS A 155 20.77 -0.72 15.82
N SER A 156 20.76 0.58 15.50
CA SER A 156 19.69 1.47 15.91
C SER A 156 18.52 1.34 14.94
N ILE A 157 17.38 0.92 15.45
CA ILE A 157 16.11 0.85 14.68
C ILE A 157 15.11 1.88 15.21
N ASN A 158 15.61 2.99 15.77
CA ASN A 158 14.76 4.06 16.26
C ASN A 158 14.00 4.71 15.11
N GLY A 159 12.67 4.86 15.24
CA GLY A 159 11.80 5.41 14.22
C GLY A 159 11.44 4.43 13.10
N TRP A 160 12.04 3.23 13.09
CA TRP A 160 11.65 2.20 12.12
C TRP A 160 10.23 1.71 12.38
N LYS A 161 9.50 1.43 11.31
CA LYS A 161 8.08 1.04 11.37
C LYS A 161 7.86 -0.29 10.69
N ILE A 162 7.26 -1.24 11.42
CA ILE A 162 6.77 -2.49 10.85
C ILE A 162 5.24 -2.42 10.73
N LYS A 163 4.72 -2.80 9.59
CA LYS A 163 3.30 -2.65 9.23
C LYS A 163 2.86 -3.85 8.41
N ALA A 164 1.64 -4.33 8.64
CA ALA A 164 0.95 -5.23 7.72
C ALA A 164 0.33 -4.44 6.55
N GLU A 165 -0.41 -5.09 5.66
CA GLU A 165 -1.11 -4.42 4.54
C GLU A 165 -2.11 -3.33 5.02
N GLY A 166 -2.64 -3.48 6.26
CA GLY A 166 -3.56 -2.53 6.89
C GLY A 166 -2.91 -1.26 7.44
N ARG A 167 -3.64 -0.58 8.35
CA ARG A 167 -3.21 0.71 8.93
C ARG A 167 -2.37 0.56 10.19
N ASN A 168 -2.52 -0.56 10.93
CA ASN A 168 -1.83 -0.78 12.19
C ASN A 168 -0.33 -1.01 11.96
N TYR A 169 0.48 -0.35 12.77
CA TYR A 169 1.94 -0.51 12.74
C TYR A 169 2.52 -0.51 14.15
N THR A 170 3.72 -1.06 14.29
CA THR A 170 4.57 -0.90 15.45
C THR A 170 5.76 -0.03 15.07
N GLU A 171 6.02 1.03 15.84
CA GLU A 171 7.22 1.86 15.71
C GLU A 171 8.23 1.43 16.77
N PHE A 172 9.48 1.23 16.34
CA PHE A 172 10.56 0.82 17.21
C PHE A 172 11.29 2.05 17.79
N SER A 173 11.79 1.90 19.03
CA SER A 173 12.64 2.87 19.71
C SER A 173 13.83 2.18 20.38
N ASN A 174 14.46 1.22 19.67
CA ASN A 174 15.43 0.29 20.20
C ASN A 174 16.79 0.45 19.52
N VAL A 175 17.83 0.13 20.29
CA VAL A 175 19.15 -0.23 19.75
C VAL A 175 19.34 -1.72 20.03
N LEU A 176 19.38 -2.53 19.01
CA LEU A 176 19.53 -3.99 19.13
C LEU A 176 21.01 -4.37 19.01
N LYS A 177 21.56 -5.05 20.02
CA LYS A 177 22.87 -5.70 19.92
C LYS A 177 22.83 -6.84 18.91
N SER A 178 23.99 -7.34 18.50
CA SER A 178 24.07 -8.55 17.68
C SER A 178 23.28 -9.69 18.32
N GLN A 179 22.42 -10.37 17.54
CA GLN A 179 21.52 -11.45 17.95
C GLN A 179 20.41 -11.05 18.94
N GLU A 180 20.23 -9.76 19.21
CA GLU A 180 19.13 -9.27 20.03
C GLU A 180 17.84 -9.13 19.22
N GLU A 181 16.70 -9.35 19.88
CA GLU A 181 15.38 -9.37 19.28
C GLU A 181 14.54 -8.18 19.73
N ALA A 182 13.63 -7.74 18.85
CA ALA A 182 12.56 -6.81 19.18
C ALA A 182 11.22 -7.40 18.81
N SER A 183 10.24 -7.28 19.71
CA SER A 183 8.88 -7.75 19.47
C SER A 183 8.03 -6.67 18.82
N PHE A 184 7.07 -7.09 17.99
CA PHE A 184 6.04 -6.24 17.43
C PHE A 184 4.67 -6.92 17.52
N ASN A 185 3.61 -6.12 17.38
CA ASN A 185 2.25 -6.63 17.38
C ASN A 185 1.50 -6.08 16.16
N LEU A 186 1.10 -6.98 15.26
CA LEU A 186 0.31 -6.67 14.07
C LEU A 186 -0.94 -7.55 14.03
N GLU A 187 -2.06 -6.95 13.67
CA GLU A 187 -3.28 -7.69 13.35
C GLU A 187 -3.16 -8.22 11.92
N LEU A 188 -2.86 -9.52 11.78
CA LEU A 188 -2.77 -10.19 10.48
C LEU A 188 -4.13 -10.75 10.09
N THR A 189 -4.45 -10.73 8.78
CA THR A 189 -5.69 -11.30 8.27
C THR A 189 -5.61 -12.83 8.18
N PRO A 190 -6.73 -13.56 8.39
CA PRO A 190 -6.73 -15.02 8.31
C PRO A 190 -6.37 -15.58 6.92
N THR A 191 -6.49 -14.76 5.89
CA THR A 191 -6.22 -15.14 4.48
C THR A 191 -4.76 -14.96 4.08
N GLY A 192 -3.92 -14.55 5.02
CA GLY A 192 -2.54 -14.15 4.80
C GLY A 192 -2.39 -12.64 4.62
N ASP A 193 -1.20 -12.16 4.91
CA ASP A 193 -0.88 -10.73 4.89
C ASP A 193 0.55 -10.55 4.38
N THR A 194 0.91 -9.33 4.06
CA THR A 194 2.29 -8.94 3.77
C THR A 194 2.77 -7.98 4.84
N ILE A 195 3.94 -8.25 5.37
CA ILE A 195 4.60 -7.40 6.36
C ILE A 195 5.65 -6.56 5.64
N PHE A 196 5.69 -5.27 5.96
CA PHE A 196 6.65 -4.29 5.45
C PHE A 196 7.40 -3.69 6.63
N LEU A 197 8.73 -3.76 6.64
CA LEU A 197 9.57 -2.98 7.55
C LEU A 197 10.19 -1.82 6.77
N ARG A 198 10.08 -0.62 7.34
CA ARG A 198 10.66 0.61 6.81
C ARG A 198 11.54 1.27 7.84
N ASP A 199 12.59 1.93 7.38
CA ASP A 199 13.44 2.76 8.23
C ASP A 199 12.75 4.08 8.64
N ASP A 200 13.43 4.93 9.38
CA ASP A 200 12.94 6.23 9.85
C ASP A 200 12.74 7.27 8.73
N GLU A 201 13.36 7.08 7.57
CA GLU A 201 13.10 7.85 6.36
C GLU A 201 11.90 7.30 5.54
N GLY A 202 11.30 6.18 5.96
CA GLY A 202 10.19 5.51 5.28
C GLY A 202 10.62 4.58 4.15
N LYS A 203 11.94 4.35 3.95
CA LYS A 203 12.47 3.47 2.93
C LYS A 203 12.35 2.01 3.32
N LEU A 204 12.23 1.14 2.33
CA LEU A 204 11.94 -0.28 2.52
C LEU A 204 13.18 -1.05 2.97
N VAL A 205 13.13 -1.64 4.17
CA VAL A 205 14.14 -2.57 4.69
C VAL A 205 13.86 -3.97 4.13
N PHE A 206 12.67 -4.48 4.35
CA PHE A 206 12.19 -5.72 3.73
C PHE A 206 10.67 -5.73 3.57
N TRP A 207 10.19 -6.69 2.79
CA TRP A 207 8.79 -7.11 2.76
C TRP A 207 8.71 -8.63 2.71
N GLU A 208 7.76 -9.21 3.43
CA GLU A 208 7.59 -10.65 3.50
C GLU A 208 6.11 -11.02 3.56
N LYS A 209 5.76 -12.11 2.89
CA LYS A 209 4.39 -12.61 2.75
C LYS A 209 4.16 -13.75 3.74
N TYR A 210 3.08 -13.63 4.53
CA TYR A 210 2.63 -14.60 5.53
C TYR A 210 1.37 -15.32 5.09
#